data_7477a0a9dd470684c9fb955ce7cef9ed
#
_entry.id   7477a0a9dd470684c9fb955ce7cef9ed
#
_cell.length_a   1.000
_cell.length_b   1.000
_cell.length_c   1.000
_cell.angle_alpha   90.00
_cell.angle_beta   90.00
_cell.angle_gamma   90.00
#
_symmetry.space_group_name_H-M   'P 1'
#
loop_
_entity.id
_entity.type
_entity.pdbx_description
1 polymer ?
#
loop_
_entity_poly.entity_id
_entity_poly.type
_entity_poly.pdbx_seq_one_letter_code
_entity_poly.pdbx_strand_id
1 'polypeptide(L)'
;MKKLISFFTALAIIFSLCGCGAENKNTASGYTFTDDLGRTVTVSSTDRVASLLGSFTDMWLLAGGNVCASADDAWDDFGLELDSSVENLGSTHKPDKEGLIAVSPTFVLASSKLSKHLEMQETLDGMNIPVAYFDVGDFDDYLRVLNIMTKLTGKSKNYDIYGTQQKDKIDSVIKKHENDKKQTVLVMRASAANIRAKNSDGTMLGGMLTDFGCKNIADSDSMLLENLNIESILLENPDKIFFIETGDDGIDSIKKAVKDMFDENPLWYNLDAVKNNKVYYMDKALYNLKPNARFAEAYENLEKILYEE
;
A
#
# COMPACT_ATOMS: atom_id res chain seq x y z
N MET A 1 -69.67 61.27 -6.67
CA MET A 1 -68.25 61.04 -6.34
C MET A 1 -67.86 59.80 -7.08
N LYS A 2 -67.07 59.96 -8.14
CA LYS A 2 -66.84 58.97 -9.18
C LYS A 2 -65.66 58.13 -8.84
N LYS A 3 -65.80 56.79 -8.87
CA LYS A 3 -64.65 55.87 -8.76
C LYS A 3 -64.36 55.39 -10.20
N LEU A 4 -63.14 55.68 -10.66
CA LEU A 4 -62.55 55.12 -11.87
C LEU A 4 -61.94 53.71 -11.55
N ILE A 5 -62.40 52.74 -12.36
CA ILE A 5 -61.82 51.40 -12.39
C ILE A 5 -60.98 51.36 -13.64
N SER A 6 -59.63 51.13 -13.42
CA SER A 6 -58.68 50.97 -14.51
C SER A 6 -58.53 49.50 -14.84
N PHE A 7 -58.74 49.12 -16.09
CA PHE A 7 -58.59 47.77 -16.66
C PHE A 7 -57.20 47.65 -17.18
N PHE A 8 -56.41 46.73 -16.61
CA PHE A 8 -55.10 46.35 -17.13
C PHE A 8 -55.24 45.07 -17.97
N THR A 9 -55.08 45.18 -19.27
CA THR A 9 -54.99 44.10 -20.22
C THR A 9 -53.54 43.57 -20.24
N ALA A 10 -53.34 42.34 -19.77
CA ALA A 10 -52.06 41.64 -19.88
C ALA A 10 -51.89 41.03 -21.28
N LEU A 11 -50.93 41.54 -22.03
CA LEU A 11 -50.49 41.00 -23.33
C LEU A 11 -49.49 39.87 -23.09
N ALA A 12 -49.90 38.62 -23.33
CA ALA A 12 -49.01 37.47 -23.26
C ALA A 12 -48.21 37.37 -24.58
N ILE A 13 -46.93 37.65 -24.50
CA ILE A 13 -45.95 37.39 -25.58
C ILE A 13 -45.44 35.97 -25.45
N ILE A 14 -45.85 35.11 -26.37
CA ILE A 14 -45.29 33.74 -26.50
C ILE A 14 -43.99 33.88 -27.27
N PHE A 15 -42.86 33.71 -26.55
CA PHE A 15 -41.55 33.55 -27.15
C PHE A 15 -41.36 32.06 -27.52
N SER A 16 -41.43 31.75 -28.79
CA SER A 16 -41.01 30.45 -29.34
C SER A 16 -39.50 30.39 -29.32
N LEU A 17 -38.92 29.74 -28.31
CA LEU A 17 -37.50 29.38 -28.30
C LEU A 17 -37.30 28.17 -29.21
N CYS A 18 -36.83 28.42 -30.46
CA CYS A 18 -36.13 27.43 -31.24
C CYS A 18 -34.89 27.00 -30.48
N GLY A 19 -34.96 25.88 -29.78
CA GLY A 19 -33.81 25.23 -29.20
C GLY A 19 -32.95 24.65 -30.31
N CYS A 20 -31.91 25.36 -30.72
CA CYS A 20 -30.77 24.71 -31.35
C CYS A 20 -30.17 23.73 -30.32
N GLY A 21 -30.27 22.43 -30.61
CA GLY A 21 -29.53 21.42 -29.90
C GLY A 21 -28.02 21.69 -29.99
N ALA A 22 -27.49 22.31 -28.94
CA ALA A 22 -26.06 22.26 -28.72
C ALA A 22 -25.75 20.80 -28.33
N GLU A 23 -25.15 20.05 -29.26
CA GLU A 23 -24.46 18.83 -28.92
C GLU A 23 -23.49 19.20 -27.76
N ASN A 24 -23.83 18.75 -26.57
CA ASN A 24 -22.87 18.68 -25.48
C ASN A 24 -21.70 17.79 -25.97
N LYS A 25 -20.67 18.42 -26.49
CA LYS A 25 -19.35 17.80 -26.54
C LYS A 25 -19.03 17.49 -25.08
N ASN A 26 -19.20 16.21 -24.70
CA ASN A 26 -18.60 15.66 -23.51
C ASN A 26 -17.09 16.00 -23.60
N THR A 27 -16.69 17.09 -22.99
CA THR A 27 -15.31 17.26 -22.54
C THR A 27 -15.16 16.16 -21.54
N ALA A 28 -14.32 15.16 -21.83
CA ALA A 28 -13.97 14.09 -20.92
C ALA A 28 -13.49 14.72 -19.61
N SER A 29 -14.42 14.84 -18.64
CA SER A 29 -14.06 15.30 -17.31
C SER A 29 -13.36 14.14 -16.63
N GLY A 30 -12.01 14.19 -16.61
CA GLY A 30 -11.19 13.20 -15.93
C GLY A 30 -11.54 13.11 -14.43
N TYR A 31 -11.20 12.00 -13.80
CA TYR A 31 -11.27 11.88 -12.35
C TYR A 31 -10.09 12.60 -11.71
N THR A 32 -10.37 13.50 -10.77
CA THR A 32 -9.37 14.31 -10.07
C THR A 32 -9.28 13.91 -8.61
N PHE A 33 -8.05 13.75 -8.10
CA PHE A 33 -7.75 13.41 -6.73
C PHE A 33 -6.42 14.02 -6.29
N THR A 34 -6.10 13.94 -5.01
CA THR A 34 -4.80 14.34 -4.45
C THR A 34 -3.96 13.09 -4.21
N ASP A 35 -2.71 13.09 -4.70
CA ASP A 35 -1.74 12.02 -4.44
C ASP A 35 -0.96 12.24 -3.14
N ASP A 36 -0.06 11.31 -2.79
CA ASP A 36 0.68 11.35 -1.52
C ASP A 36 1.87 12.33 -1.52
N LEU A 37 2.11 13.02 -2.63
CA LEU A 37 2.97 14.22 -2.68
C LEU A 37 2.16 15.51 -2.51
N GLY A 38 0.84 15.43 -2.26
CA GLY A 38 -0.05 16.57 -2.12
C GLY A 38 -0.41 17.24 -3.45
N ARG A 39 -0.15 16.58 -4.59
CA ARG A 39 -0.42 17.14 -5.92
C ARG A 39 -1.84 16.80 -6.36
N THR A 40 -2.47 17.73 -7.05
CA THR A 40 -3.73 17.45 -7.75
C THR A 40 -3.44 16.73 -9.05
N VAL A 41 -3.92 15.48 -9.18
CA VAL A 41 -3.76 14.64 -10.37
C VAL A 41 -5.11 14.48 -11.03
N THR A 42 -5.20 14.78 -12.33
CA THR A 42 -6.40 14.56 -13.15
C THR A 42 -6.11 13.50 -14.21
N VAL A 43 -6.84 12.40 -14.17
CA VAL A 43 -6.71 11.28 -15.11
C VAL A 43 -7.91 11.25 -16.03
N SER A 44 -7.70 11.49 -17.32
CA SER A 44 -8.75 11.52 -18.34
C SER A 44 -8.91 10.20 -19.08
N SER A 45 -7.89 9.33 -19.07
CA SER A 45 -7.94 7.99 -19.65
C SER A 45 -7.12 7.01 -18.84
N THR A 46 -7.62 5.79 -18.71
CA THR A 46 -6.94 4.62 -18.12
C THR A 46 -6.77 3.49 -19.15
N ASP A 47 -6.76 3.83 -20.45
CA ASP A 47 -6.67 2.84 -21.51
C ASP A 47 -5.30 2.15 -21.54
N ARG A 48 -4.24 2.86 -21.13
CA ARG A 48 -2.86 2.38 -21.10
C ARG A 48 -2.20 2.82 -19.79
N VAL A 49 -2.34 1.99 -18.76
CA VAL A 49 -1.74 2.28 -17.45
C VAL A 49 -0.41 1.56 -17.33
N ALA A 50 0.63 2.27 -16.91
CA ALA A 50 1.90 1.68 -16.52
C ALA A 50 2.08 1.79 -15.01
N SER A 51 2.64 0.76 -14.40
CA SER A 51 2.95 0.73 -12.98
C SER A 51 4.43 0.51 -12.73
N LEU A 52 5.03 1.33 -11.89
CA LEU A 52 6.45 1.24 -11.54
C LEU A 52 6.70 0.36 -10.30
N LEU A 53 5.66 -0.33 -9.81
CA LEU A 53 5.75 -1.18 -8.62
C LEU A 53 4.74 -2.33 -8.72
N GLY A 54 5.17 -3.57 -8.52
CA GLY A 54 4.32 -4.77 -8.63
C GLY A 54 3.13 -4.75 -7.68
N SER A 55 3.30 -4.23 -6.46
CA SER A 55 2.19 -4.07 -5.52
C SER A 55 1.09 -3.13 -6.03
N PHE A 56 1.44 -2.09 -6.77
CA PHE A 56 0.44 -1.20 -7.39
C PHE A 56 -0.15 -1.80 -8.65
N THR A 57 0.61 -2.64 -9.37
CA THR A 57 0.08 -3.44 -10.47
C THR A 57 -1.00 -4.39 -9.95
N ASP A 58 -0.72 -5.17 -8.91
CA ASP A 58 -1.69 -6.06 -8.27
C ASP A 58 -2.94 -5.28 -7.80
N MET A 59 -2.74 -4.18 -7.09
CA MET A 59 -3.85 -3.34 -6.62
C MET A 59 -4.69 -2.77 -7.78
N TRP A 60 -4.05 -2.40 -8.90
CA TRP A 60 -4.75 -1.91 -10.10
C TRP A 60 -5.58 -3.00 -10.77
N LEU A 61 -5.05 -4.23 -10.84
CA LEU A 61 -5.80 -5.39 -11.31
C LEU A 61 -7.00 -5.73 -10.40
N LEU A 62 -6.81 -5.70 -9.08
CA LEU A 62 -7.89 -5.85 -8.09
C LEU A 62 -8.96 -4.76 -8.26
N ALA A 63 -8.56 -3.54 -8.59
CA ALA A 63 -9.49 -2.46 -8.90
C ALA A 63 -10.23 -2.65 -10.24
N GLY A 64 -9.89 -3.68 -11.02
CA GLY A 64 -10.52 -4.04 -12.30
C GLY A 64 -9.92 -3.33 -13.50
N GLY A 65 -8.69 -2.81 -13.39
CA GLY A 65 -7.90 -2.24 -14.47
C GLY A 65 -7.00 -3.27 -15.15
N ASN A 66 -6.31 -2.83 -16.20
CA ASN A 66 -5.24 -3.57 -16.88
C ASN A 66 -4.01 -2.68 -17.00
N VAL A 67 -2.82 -3.27 -17.13
CA VAL A 67 -1.58 -2.55 -17.34
C VAL A 67 -1.01 -2.80 -18.73
N CYS A 68 -0.30 -1.81 -19.29
CA CYS A 68 0.50 -1.98 -20.51
C CYS A 68 1.99 -2.16 -20.21
N ALA A 69 2.43 -1.84 -18.98
CA ALA A 69 3.78 -2.06 -18.51
C ALA A 69 3.80 -2.18 -16.98
N SER A 70 4.74 -2.93 -16.44
CA SER A 70 4.95 -3.10 -15.00
C SER A 70 6.42 -3.28 -14.65
N ALA A 71 6.80 -2.97 -13.40
CA ALA A 71 8.11 -3.36 -12.88
C ALA A 71 8.20 -4.87 -12.68
N ASP A 72 9.43 -5.42 -12.64
CA ASP A 72 9.75 -6.85 -12.59
C ASP A 72 9.18 -7.56 -11.35
N ASP A 73 9.09 -6.87 -10.21
CA ASP A 73 8.51 -7.39 -8.97
C ASP A 73 7.05 -7.84 -9.11
N ALA A 74 6.31 -7.38 -10.16
CA ALA A 74 4.98 -7.88 -10.45
C ALA A 74 4.96 -9.38 -10.75
N TRP A 75 5.98 -9.89 -11.42
CA TRP A 75 6.15 -11.31 -11.72
C TRP A 75 6.91 -12.03 -10.61
N ASP A 76 8.01 -11.44 -10.16
CA ASP A 76 8.97 -12.10 -9.27
C ASP A 76 8.46 -12.18 -7.81
N ASP A 77 7.88 -11.10 -7.29
CA ASP A 77 7.41 -11.00 -5.91
C ASP A 77 5.91 -11.25 -5.75
N PHE A 78 5.10 -10.81 -6.73
CA PHE A 78 3.64 -10.93 -6.68
C PHE A 78 3.11 -12.11 -7.50
N GLY A 79 3.93 -12.76 -8.34
CA GLY A 79 3.55 -13.91 -9.15
C GLY A 79 2.39 -13.63 -10.10
N LEU A 80 2.25 -12.38 -10.59
CA LEU A 80 1.13 -11.99 -11.42
C LEU A 80 1.24 -12.60 -12.81
N GLU A 81 0.17 -13.22 -13.28
CA GLU A 81 0.02 -13.71 -14.63
C GLU A 81 -0.43 -12.58 -15.56
N LEU A 82 0.52 -11.74 -16.01
CA LEU A 82 0.24 -10.64 -16.92
C LEU A 82 0.29 -11.11 -18.38
N ASP A 83 -0.49 -10.46 -19.26
CA ASP A 83 -0.47 -10.73 -20.70
C ASP A 83 0.95 -10.53 -21.27
N SER A 84 1.34 -11.33 -22.24
CA SER A 84 2.67 -11.28 -22.87
C SER A 84 2.99 -9.97 -23.60
N SER A 85 1.98 -9.11 -23.81
CA SER A 85 2.15 -7.75 -24.36
C SER A 85 2.47 -6.69 -23.32
N VAL A 86 2.45 -7.06 -22.03
CA VAL A 86 2.82 -6.13 -20.95
C VAL A 86 4.34 -6.00 -20.89
N GLU A 87 4.83 -4.77 -21.08
CA GLU A 87 6.25 -4.46 -21.06
C GLU A 87 6.82 -4.58 -19.65
N ASN A 88 7.94 -5.28 -19.49
CA ASN A 88 8.69 -5.34 -18.25
C ASN A 88 9.65 -4.13 -18.16
N LEU A 89 9.38 -3.25 -17.21
CA LEU A 89 10.17 -2.03 -17.00
C LEU A 89 11.42 -2.25 -16.12
N GLY A 90 11.75 -3.50 -15.80
CA GLY A 90 12.88 -3.85 -14.94
C GLY A 90 12.66 -3.47 -13.47
N SER A 91 13.75 -3.33 -12.73
CA SER A 91 13.73 -3.16 -11.29
C SER A 91 13.04 -1.88 -10.83
N THR A 92 12.26 -1.98 -9.76
CA THR A 92 11.60 -0.85 -9.08
C THR A 92 12.58 0.26 -8.66
N HIS A 93 13.84 -0.10 -8.34
CA HIS A 93 14.89 0.86 -7.98
C HIS A 93 15.61 1.48 -9.18
N LYS A 94 15.41 0.94 -10.38
CA LYS A 94 16.00 1.43 -11.63
C LYS A 94 15.07 1.10 -12.80
N PRO A 95 13.84 1.68 -12.82
CA PRO A 95 12.90 1.38 -13.89
C PRO A 95 13.40 1.89 -15.24
N ASP A 96 13.08 1.13 -16.30
CA ASP A 96 13.41 1.50 -17.67
C ASP A 96 12.54 2.67 -18.14
N LYS A 97 13.15 3.85 -18.17
CA LYS A 97 12.49 5.08 -18.59
C LYS A 97 12.17 5.09 -20.10
N GLU A 98 13.04 4.50 -20.92
CA GLU A 98 12.85 4.46 -22.36
C GLU A 98 11.71 3.49 -22.71
N GLY A 99 11.68 2.33 -22.10
CA GLY A 99 10.58 1.37 -22.19
C GLY A 99 9.24 1.97 -21.74
N LEU A 100 9.22 2.69 -20.61
CA LEU A 100 8.02 3.39 -20.15
C LEU A 100 7.49 4.40 -21.18
N ILE A 101 8.36 5.20 -21.80
CA ILE A 101 7.98 6.16 -22.82
C ILE A 101 7.49 5.45 -24.09
N ALA A 102 8.16 4.38 -24.51
CA ALA A 102 7.84 3.62 -25.72
C ALA A 102 6.44 3.01 -25.68
N VAL A 103 5.98 2.56 -24.50
CA VAL A 103 4.61 2.02 -24.36
C VAL A 103 3.53 3.12 -24.36
N SER A 104 3.90 4.39 -24.41
CA SER A 104 2.97 5.54 -24.51
C SER A 104 1.81 5.44 -23.50
N PRO A 105 2.08 5.43 -22.18
CA PRO A 105 1.03 5.29 -21.17
C PRO A 105 0.14 6.53 -21.13
N THR A 106 -1.15 6.35 -20.81
CA THR A 106 -2.08 7.44 -20.53
C THR A 106 -2.14 7.81 -19.06
N PHE A 107 -1.58 6.96 -18.19
CA PHE A 107 -1.49 7.18 -16.76
C PHE A 107 -0.39 6.29 -16.15
N VAL A 108 0.34 6.81 -15.16
CA VAL A 108 1.42 6.08 -14.47
C VAL A 108 1.15 6.00 -12.97
N LEU A 109 1.34 4.81 -12.41
CA LEU A 109 1.32 4.54 -10.96
C LEU A 109 2.76 4.46 -10.46
N ALA A 110 3.11 5.26 -9.46
CA ALA A 110 4.46 5.37 -8.94
C ALA A 110 4.48 5.44 -7.41
N SER A 111 5.62 5.10 -6.79
CA SER A 111 5.81 5.23 -5.34
C SER A 111 6.38 6.59 -4.98
N SER A 112 5.82 7.24 -3.95
CA SER A 112 6.34 8.47 -3.35
C SER A 112 7.61 8.25 -2.51
N LYS A 113 7.98 7.00 -2.23
CA LYS A 113 9.14 6.63 -1.41
C LYS A 113 10.40 6.28 -2.22
N LEU A 114 10.26 6.03 -3.52
CA LEU A 114 11.39 5.63 -4.36
C LEU A 114 11.91 6.83 -5.15
N SER A 115 13.15 7.24 -4.88
CA SER A 115 13.78 8.40 -5.53
C SER A 115 13.77 8.30 -7.06
N LYS A 116 13.98 7.10 -7.60
CA LYS A 116 13.97 6.88 -9.05
C LYS A 116 12.58 7.06 -9.69
N HIS A 117 11.52 6.81 -8.93
CA HIS A 117 10.16 7.14 -9.38
C HIS A 117 9.94 8.66 -9.40
N LEU A 118 10.41 9.37 -8.36
CA LEU A 118 10.29 10.83 -8.28
C LEU A 118 11.09 11.54 -9.40
N GLU A 119 12.26 11.02 -9.76
CA GLU A 119 13.10 11.53 -10.88
C GLU A 119 12.39 11.47 -12.24
N MET A 120 11.34 10.65 -12.40
CA MET A 120 10.58 10.56 -13.65
C MET A 120 9.54 11.67 -13.81
N GLN A 121 9.20 12.39 -12.75
CA GLN A 121 8.13 13.38 -12.76
C GLN A 121 8.31 14.42 -13.86
N GLU A 122 9.47 15.09 -13.91
CA GLU A 122 9.73 16.14 -14.91
C GLU A 122 9.55 15.65 -16.36
N THR A 123 9.97 14.40 -16.62
CA THR A 123 9.83 13.80 -17.95
C THR A 123 8.37 13.53 -18.29
N LEU A 124 7.62 12.93 -17.38
CA LEU A 124 6.21 12.60 -17.58
C LEU A 124 5.35 13.86 -17.71
N ASP A 125 5.62 14.87 -16.87
CA ASP A 125 4.96 16.17 -16.93
C ASP A 125 5.24 16.88 -18.27
N GLY A 126 6.49 16.84 -18.77
CA GLY A 126 6.87 17.39 -20.07
C GLY A 126 6.18 16.69 -21.25
N MET A 127 5.73 15.46 -21.07
CA MET A 127 4.96 14.68 -22.07
C MET A 127 3.44 14.75 -21.84
N ASN A 128 2.98 15.49 -20.86
CA ASN A 128 1.58 15.56 -20.42
C ASN A 128 1.00 14.19 -20.03
N ILE A 129 1.82 13.30 -19.46
CA ILE A 129 1.39 12.00 -18.94
C ILE A 129 1.14 12.16 -17.45
N PRO A 130 -0.12 12.04 -16.98
CA PRO A 130 -0.42 12.10 -15.56
C PRO A 130 0.25 10.94 -14.82
N VAL A 131 0.89 11.26 -13.70
CA VAL A 131 1.47 10.29 -12.77
C VAL A 131 0.92 10.53 -11.38
N ALA A 132 0.52 9.46 -10.69
CA ALA A 132 0.16 9.50 -9.28
C ALA A 132 1.24 8.80 -8.45
N TYR A 133 1.68 9.48 -7.38
CA TYR A 133 2.62 8.94 -6.41
C TYR A 133 1.89 8.51 -5.16
N PHE A 134 1.97 7.23 -4.86
CA PHE A 134 1.31 6.65 -3.69
C PHE A 134 2.32 6.13 -2.66
N ASP A 135 1.91 6.24 -1.40
CA ASP A 135 2.52 5.56 -0.26
C ASP A 135 1.46 4.65 0.36
N VAL A 136 1.79 3.39 0.54
CA VAL A 136 0.94 2.42 1.23
C VAL A 136 1.79 1.78 2.31
N GLY A 137 1.68 2.30 3.52
CA GLY A 137 2.39 1.84 4.71
C GLY A 137 1.56 0.93 5.61
N ASP A 138 0.24 1.01 5.51
CA ASP A 138 -0.71 0.25 6.31
C ASP A 138 -1.99 -0.08 5.54
N PHE A 139 -2.97 -0.65 6.26
CA PHE A 139 -4.24 -1.05 5.67
C PHE A 139 -5.15 0.14 5.32
N ASP A 140 -5.13 1.23 6.06
CA ASP A 140 -5.93 2.43 5.77
C ASP A 140 -5.41 3.12 4.50
N ASP A 141 -4.11 3.16 4.30
CA ASP A 141 -3.50 3.61 3.05
C ASP A 141 -3.92 2.74 1.86
N TYR A 142 -3.90 1.42 2.04
CA TYR A 142 -4.39 0.49 1.03
C TYR A 142 -5.84 0.79 0.65
N LEU A 143 -6.73 0.96 1.62
CA LEU A 143 -8.15 1.29 1.38
C LEU A 143 -8.30 2.61 0.62
N ARG A 144 -7.55 3.63 1.01
CA ARG A 144 -7.55 4.94 0.36
C ARG A 144 -7.13 4.86 -1.11
N VAL A 145 -6.03 4.17 -1.39
CA VAL A 145 -5.52 4.02 -2.76
C VAL A 145 -6.43 3.13 -3.61
N LEU A 146 -6.92 2.01 -3.07
CA LEU A 146 -7.89 1.13 -3.74
C LEU A 146 -9.18 1.89 -4.10
N ASN A 147 -9.68 2.77 -3.22
CA ASN A 147 -10.84 3.59 -3.50
C ASN A 147 -10.60 4.56 -4.68
N ILE A 148 -9.42 5.16 -4.77
CA ILE A 148 -9.04 5.99 -5.93
C ILE A 148 -9.03 5.14 -7.20
N MET A 149 -8.35 3.99 -7.16
CA MET A 149 -8.21 3.09 -8.31
C MET A 149 -9.56 2.55 -8.80
N THR A 150 -10.47 2.14 -7.89
CA THR A 150 -11.80 1.65 -8.27
C THR A 150 -12.70 2.75 -8.86
N LYS A 151 -12.52 4.01 -8.47
CA LYS A 151 -13.18 5.15 -9.11
C LYS A 151 -12.63 5.42 -10.51
N LEU A 152 -11.32 5.31 -10.72
CA LEU A 152 -10.69 5.44 -12.02
C LEU A 152 -11.15 4.35 -13.00
N THR A 153 -11.29 3.11 -12.54
CA THR A 153 -11.75 1.98 -13.38
C THR A 153 -13.27 1.93 -13.52
N GLY A 154 -14.02 2.68 -12.70
CA GLY A 154 -15.50 2.61 -12.65
C GLY A 154 -16.03 1.31 -12.03
N LYS A 155 -15.18 0.53 -11.34
CA LYS A 155 -15.52 -0.77 -10.75
C LYS A 155 -15.70 -0.69 -9.23
N SER A 156 -16.60 0.15 -8.75
CA SER A 156 -16.81 0.40 -7.30
C SER A 156 -17.09 -0.87 -6.48
N LYS A 157 -17.71 -1.91 -7.07
CA LYS A 157 -17.92 -3.19 -6.39
C LYS A 157 -16.62 -3.88 -5.97
N ASN A 158 -15.53 -3.63 -6.66
CA ASN A 158 -14.23 -4.20 -6.30
C ASN A 158 -13.71 -3.61 -4.99
N TYR A 159 -14.05 -2.35 -4.67
CA TYR A 159 -13.77 -1.79 -3.36
C TYR A 159 -14.51 -2.53 -2.24
N ASP A 160 -15.76 -2.94 -2.46
CA ASP A 160 -16.49 -3.72 -1.46
C ASP A 160 -15.85 -5.08 -1.23
N ILE A 161 -15.38 -5.74 -2.30
CA ILE A 161 -14.78 -7.09 -2.24
C ILE A 161 -13.39 -7.04 -1.59
N TYR A 162 -12.53 -6.18 -2.12
CA TYR A 162 -11.10 -6.16 -1.75
C TYR A 162 -10.76 -5.12 -0.66
N GLY A 163 -11.69 -4.25 -0.30
CA GLY A 163 -11.55 -3.26 0.76
C GLY A 163 -12.48 -3.54 1.94
N THR A 164 -13.79 -3.29 1.79
CA THR A 164 -14.75 -3.36 2.90
C THR A 164 -14.77 -4.74 3.56
N GLN A 165 -14.84 -5.82 2.78
CA GLN A 165 -14.83 -7.18 3.34
C GLN A 165 -13.53 -7.55 4.05
N GLN A 166 -12.38 -7.02 3.59
CA GLN A 166 -11.11 -7.18 4.30
C GLN A 166 -11.17 -6.46 5.65
N LYS A 167 -11.66 -5.20 5.64
CA LYS A 167 -11.81 -4.41 6.86
C LYS A 167 -12.68 -5.10 7.90
N ASP A 168 -13.84 -5.60 7.52
CA ASP A 168 -14.77 -6.27 8.43
C ASP A 168 -14.13 -7.49 9.11
N LYS A 169 -13.32 -8.26 8.37
CA LYS A 169 -12.56 -9.39 8.92
C LYS A 169 -11.48 -8.93 9.89
N ILE A 170 -10.68 -7.94 9.50
CA ILE A 170 -9.61 -7.38 10.34
C ILE A 170 -10.18 -6.82 11.64
N ASP A 171 -11.23 -5.98 11.56
CA ASP A 171 -11.89 -5.40 12.72
C ASP A 171 -12.42 -6.51 13.66
N SER A 172 -12.97 -7.59 13.09
CA SER A 172 -13.46 -8.74 13.86
C SER A 172 -12.33 -9.46 14.61
N VAL A 173 -11.19 -9.66 13.96
CA VAL A 173 -10.02 -10.33 14.54
C VAL A 173 -9.41 -9.47 15.65
N ILE A 174 -9.19 -8.17 15.42
CA ILE A 174 -8.65 -7.25 16.44
C ILE A 174 -9.57 -7.18 17.65
N LYS A 175 -10.88 -7.07 17.43
CA LYS A 175 -11.88 -6.92 18.50
C LYS A 175 -11.93 -8.12 19.45
N LYS A 176 -11.63 -9.34 19.00
CA LYS A 176 -11.58 -10.52 19.87
C LYS A 176 -10.58 -10.33 21.02
N HIS A 177 -9.48 -9.58 20.76
CA HIS A 177 -8.33 -9.43 21.64
C HIS A 177 -8.21 -8.03 22.26
N GLU A 178 -9.26 -7.20 22.16
CA GLU A 178 -9.27 -5.82 22.66
C GLU A 178 -8.90 -5.72 24.14
N ASN A 179 -9.36 -6.69 24.95
CA ASN A 179 -9.16 -6.74 26.40
C ASN A 179 -8.02 -7.67 26.84
N ASP A 180 -7.31 -8.29 25.93
CA ASP A 180 -6.22 -9.20 26.26
C ASP A 180 -4.97 -8.42 26.72
N LYS A 181 -4.10 -9.12 27.49
CA LYS A 181 -2.82 -8.54 27.90
C LYS A 181 -2.01 -8.15 26.67
N LYS A 182 -1.62 -6.89 26.59
CA LYS A 182 -0.80 -6.39 25.51
C LYS A 182 0.63 -6.96 25.65
N GLN A 183 1.16 -7.41 24.53
CA GLN A 183 2.48 -8.06 24.46
C GLN A 183 3.57 -7.06 24.06
N THR A 184 4.77 -7.28 24.56
CA THR A 184 5.96 -6.58 24.08
C THR A 184 6.63 -7.40 22.99
N VAL A 185 7.06 -6.75 21.92
CA VAL A 185 7.64 -7.41 20.76
C VAL A 185 8.93 -6.73 20.31
N LEU A 186 9.76 -7.46 19.59
CA LEU A 186 10.88 -6.90 18.83
C LEU A 186 10.70 -7.27 17.37
N VAL A 187 10.59 -6.25 16.52
CA VAL A 187 10.48 -6.41 15.07
C VAL A 187 11.83 -6.16 14.42
N MET A 188 12.27 -7.10 13.58
CA MET A 188 13.52 -6.99 12.83
C MET A 188 13.30 -7.34 11.35
N ARG A 189 13.95 -6.63 10.44
CA ARG A 189 14.15 -7.08 9.06
C ARG A 189 15.42 -7.90 8.97
N ALA A 190 15.34 -9.02 8.26
CA ALA A 190 16.44 -9.96 8.10
C ALA A 190 16.62 -10.38 6.64
N SER A 191 17.86 -10.32 6.19
CA SER A 191 18.38 -10.96 4.98
C SER A 191 19.60 -11.81 5.35
N ALA A 192 20.14 -12.57 4.43
CA ALA A 192 21.38 -13.34 4.67
C ALA A 192 22.58 -12.45 5.05
N ALA A 193 22.58 -11.18 4.62
CA ALA A 193 23.70 -10.25 4.81
C ALA A 193 23.49 -9.26 5.96
N ASN A 194 22.24 -9.05 6.43
CA ASN A 194 21.95 -7.96 7.35
C ASN A 194 20.68 -8.18 8.16
N ILE A 195 20.78 -7.95 9.47
CA ILE A 195 19.67 -8.00 10.42
C ILE A 195 19.59 -6.66 11.15
N ARG A 196 18.44 -6.02 11.17
CA ARG A 196 18.23 -4.71 11.81
C ARG A 196 16.86 -4.63 12.49
N ALA A 197 16.84 -4.05 13.69
CA ALA A 197 15.59 -3.68 14.34
C ALA A 197 14.83 -2.63 13.51
N LYS A 198 13.51 -2.67 13.61
CA LYS A 198 12.58 -1.73 12.97
C LYS A 198 11.54 -1.25 13.95
N ASN A 199 11.25 0.04 13.90
CA ASN A 199 10.08 0.61 14.58
C ASN A 199 8.78 0.16 13.90
N SER A 200 7.67 0.34 14.58
CA SER A 200 6.35 -0.06 14.10
C SER A 200 5.97 0.67 12.80
N ASP A 201 6.20 1.98 12.73
CA ASP A 201 5.89 2.81 11.55
C ASP A 201 6.73 2.48 10.31
N GLY A 202 7.82 1.74 10.48
CA GLY A 202 8.75 1.42 9.41
C GLY A 202 8.45 0.11 8.67
N THR A 203 7.41 -0.64 9.06
CA THR A 203 7.10 -1.95 8.48
C THR A 203 5.61 -2.26 8.47
N MET A 204 5.16 -3.04 7.48
CA MET A 204 3.79 -3.54 7.41
C MET A 204 3.40 -4.35 8.66
N LEU A 205 4.29 -5.27 9.09
CA LEU A 205 4.09 -6.05 10.32
C LEU A 205 3.97 -5.16 11.56
N GLY A 206 4.82 -4.11 11.67
CA GLY A 206 4.81 -3.20 12.81
C GLY A 206 3.47 -2.49 12.98
N GLY A 207 2.86 -2.02 11.87
CA GLY A 207 1.52 -1.46 11.86
C GLY A 207 0.47 -2.47 12.36
N MET A 208 0.47 -3.69 11.81
CA MET A 208 -0.45 -4.75 12.24
C MET A 208 -0.31 -5.10 13.74
N LEU A 209 0.91 -5.18 14.25
CA LEU A 209 1.18 -5.41 15.67
C LEU A 209 0.66 -4.26 16.54
N THR A 210 0.76 -3.03 16.07
CA THR A 210 0.21 -1.84 16.74
C THR A 210 -1.31 -1.91 16.82
N ASP A 211 -1.98 -2.36 15.76
CA ASP A 211 -3.45 -2.54 15.75
C ASP A 211 -3.92 -3.58 16.78
N PHE A 212 -3.14 -4.63 17.01
CA PHE A 212 -3.36 -5.56 18.13
C PHE A 212 -2.96 -4.98 19.49
N GLY A 213 -2.41 -3.77 19.53
CA GLY A 213 -1.95 -3.07 20.72
C GLY A 213 -0.64 -3.62 21.29
N CYS A 214 0.16 -4.32 20.52
CA CYS A 214 1.50 -4.73 20.92
C CYS A 214 2.43 -3.50 21.04
N LYS A 215 3.40 -3.59 21.95
CA LYS A 215 4.44 -2.57 22.12
C LYS A 215 5.74 -3.09 21.50
N ASN A 216 6.18 -2.51 20.40
CA ASN A 216 7.49 -2.79 19.86
C ASN A 216 8.56 -2.02 20.64
N ILE A 217 9.54 -2.73 21.22
CA ILE A 217 10.58 -2.12 22.05
C ILE A 217 11.46 -1.15 21.25
N ALA A 218 11.59 -1.35 19.94
CA ALA A 218 12.35 -0.45 19.06
C ALA A 218 11.67 0.91 18.84
N ASP A 219 10.39 1.09 19.19
CA ASP A 219 9.69 2.38 19.05
C ASP A 219 10.18 3.41 20.07
N SER A 220 10.65 2.96 21.23
CA SER A 220 11.11 3.81 22.33
C SER A 220 12.64 3.93 22.42
N ASP A 221 13.40 3.19 21.62
CA ASP A 221 14.86 3.18 21.65
C ASP A 221 15.44 3.34 20.23
N SER A 222 15.73 4.58 19.84
CA SER A 222 16.33 4.88 18.53
C SER A 222 17.72 4.24 18.35
N MET A 223 18.43 3.92 19.43
CA MET A 223 19.74 3.25 19.36
C MET A 223 19.59 1.81 18.88
N LEU A 224 18.45 1.13 19.16
CA LEU A 224 18.17 -0.20 18.62
C LEU A 224 18.03 -0.19 17.10
N LEU A 225 17.57 0.92 16.52
CA LEU A 225 17.44 1.05 15.07
C LEU A 225 18.78 1.20 14.36
N GLU A 226 19.78 1.75 15.06
CA GLU A 226 21.14 1.92 14.54
C GLU A 226 22.00 0.69 14.80
N ASN A 227 21.94 0.15 16.03
CA ASN A 227 22.73 -0.99 16.47
C ASN A 227 21.88 -1.92 17.35
N LEU A 228 21.95 -3.23 17.11
CA LEU A 228 21.29 -4.24 17.95
C LEU A 228 22.02 -4.36 19.29
N ASN A 229 21.70 -3.46 20.23
CA ASN A 229 22.25 -3.52 21.58
C ASN A 229 21.54 -4.62 22.38
N ILE A 230 22.19 -5.78 22.53
CA ILE A 230 21.60 -6.93 23.24
C ILE A 230 21.33 -6.64 24.73
N GLU A 231 22.07 -5.75 25.36
CA GLU A 231 21.86 -5.40 26.78
C GLU A 231 20.54 -4.63 26.94
N SER A 232 20.23 -3.67 26.04
CA SER A 232 18.95 -2.99 26.00
C SER A 232 17.81 -3.96 25.69
N ILE A 233 18.00 -4.88 24.76
CA ILE A 233 16.98 -5.89 24.40
C ILE A 233 16.72 -6.83 25.60
N LEU A 234 17.76 -7.24 26.34
CA LEU A 234 17.62 -8.06 27.55
C LEU A 234 16.88 -7.34 28.68
N LEU A 235 17.10 -6.02 28.81
CA LEU A 235 16.41 -5.22 29.83
C LEU A 235 14.90 -5.13 29.54
N GLU A 236 14.52 -4.92 28.28
CA GLU A 236 13.11 -4.88 27.84
C GLU A 236 12.48 -6.27 27.78
N ASN A 237 13.28 -7.32 27.52
CA ASN A 237 12.90 -8.73 27.44
C ASN A 237 11.57 -8.97 26.72
N PRO A 238 11.48 -8.75 25.40
CA PRO A 238 10.23 -8.83 24.67
C PRO A 238 9.60 -10.22 24.73
N ASP A 239 8.26 -10.27 24.80
CA ASP A 239 7.48 -11.51 24.84
C ASP A 239 7.66 -12.35 23.54
N LYS A 240 7.85 -11.70 22.39
CA LYS A 240 8.03 -12.34 21.08
C LYS A 240 9.03 -11.56 20.22
N ILE A 241 9.73 -12.28 19.32
CA ILE A 241 10.69 -11.71 18.36
C ILE A 241 10.23 -12.10 16.94
N PHE A 242 10.15 -11.11 16.06
CA PHE A 242 9.73 -11.28 14.68
C PHE A 242 10.83 -10.89 13.71
N PHE A 243 11.22 -11.81 12.83
CA PHE A 243 12.10 -11.55 11.71
C PHE A 243 11.31 -11.49 10.42
N ILE A 244 11.22 -10.31 9.81
CA ILE A 244 10.58 -10.10 8.52
C ILE A 244 11.61 -10.43 7.44
N GLU A 245 11.28 -11.36 6.57
CA GLU A 245 12.10 -11.72 5.41
C GLU A 245 12.24 -10.53 4.45
N THR A 246 13.49 -10.25 4.05
CA THR A 246 13.82 -9.24 3.03
C THR A 246 14.85 -9.79 2.04
N GLY A 247 14.82 -9.29 0.80
CA GLY A 247 15.66 -9.81 -0.27
C GLY A 247 15.14 -11.14 -0.84
N ASP A 248 15.97 -11.83 -1.59
CA ASP A 248 15.62 -13.04 -2.34
C ASP A 248 16.46 -14.26 -1.90
N ASP A 249 17.09 -14.16 -0.71
CA ASP A 249 17.99 -15.19 -0.16
C ASP A 249 17.28 -16.48 0.29
N GLY A 250 15.97 -16.40 0.50
CA GLY A 250 15.12 -17.47 1.01
C GLY A 250 15.23 -17.67 2.52
N ILE A 251 14.16 -18.21 3.09
CA ILE A 251 13.96 -18.32 4.55
C ILE A 251 15.06 -19.12 5.27
N ASP A 252 15.64 -20.12 4.63
CA ASP A 252 16.69 -20.94 5.27
C ASP A 252 18.00 -20.18 5.45
N SER A 253 18.35 -19.31 4.49
CA SER A 253 19.51 -18.41 4.60
C SER A 253 19.32 -17.40 5.73
N ILE A 254 18.11 -16.89 5.89
CA ILE A 254 17.77 -15.96 6.98
C ILE A 254 17.82 -16.67 8.33
N LYS A 255 17.24 -17.85 8.47
CA LYS A 255 17.32 -18.65 9.70
C LYS A 255 18.77 -18.94 10.09
N LYS A 256 19.61 -19.22 9.09
CA LYS A 256 21.04 -19.42 9.34
C LYS A 256 21.70 -18.12 9.83
N ALA A 257 21.46 -16.98 9.18
CA ALA A 257 22.04 -15.70 9.61
C ALA A 257 21.58 -15.30 11.02
N VAL A 258 20.31 -15.53 11.38
CA VAL A 258 19.81 -15.30 12.74
C VAL A 258 20.49 -16.23 13.76
N LYS A 259 20.65 -17.51 13.41
CA LYS A 259 21.38 -18.45 14.26
C LYS A 259 22.83 -18.05 14.45
N ASP A 260 23.53 -17.68 13.38
CA ASP A 260 24.91 -17.21 13.45
C ASP A 260 25.02 -15.96 14.36
N MET A 261 24.10 -15.00 14.24
CA MET A 261 24.01 -13.82 15.13
C MET A 261 23.84 -14.21 16.61
N PHE A 262 23.00 -15.21 16.90
CA PHE A 262 22.79 -15.68 18.27
C PHE A 262 24.05 -16.41 18.81
N ASP A 263 24.69 -17.22 17.98
CA ASP A 263 25.90 -17.97 18.35
C ASP A 263 27.09 -17.01 18.55
N GLU A 264 27.21 -15.93 17.78
CA GLU A 264 28.24 -14.89 17.96
C GLU A 264 28.08 -14.12 19.27
N ASN A 265 26.83 -13.93 19.72
CA ASN A 265 26.54 -13.32 21.02
C ASN A 265 25.53 -14.17 21.81
N PRO A 266 26.01 -15.11 22.66
CA PRO A 266 25.15 -16.04 23.42
C PRO A 266 24.16 -15.38 24.39
N LEU A 267 24.25 -14.06 24.63
CA LEU A 267 23.30 -13.33 25.46
C LEU A 267 21.87 -13.37 24.85
N TRP A 268 21.73 -13.57 23.54
CA TRP A 268 20.43 -13.79 22.90
C TRP A 268 19.66 -14.96 23.48
N TYR A 269 20.37 -16.03 23.89
CA TYR A 269 19.75 -17.21 24.49
C TYR A 269 19.22 -16.98 25.92
N ASN A 270 19.49 -15.80 26.50
CA ASN A 270 18.95 -15.41 27.81
C ASN A 270 17.54 -14.78 27.71
N LEU A 271 17.12 -14.37 26.53
CA LEU A 271 15.77 -13.83 26.31
C LEU A 271 14.70 -14.90 26.50
N ASP A 272 13.61 -14.55 27.18
CA ASP A 272 12.49 -15.46 27.41
C ASP A 272 11.82 -15.88 26.10
N ALA A 273 11.72 -14.97 25.13
CA ALA A 273 11.24 -15.29 23.79
C ALA A 273 12.06 -16.41 23.11
N VAL A 274 13.39 -16.38 23.24
CA VAL A 274 14.25 -17.41 22.66
C VAL A 274 14.13 -18.74 23.42
N LYS A 275 14.16 -18.71 24.76
CA LYS A 275 14.00 -19.90 25.61
C LYS A 275 12.68 -20.64 25.39
N ASN A 276 11.62 -19.87 25.10
CA ASN A 276 10.27 -20.40 24.94
C ASN A 276 9.89 -20.63 23.47
N ASN A 277 10.84 -20.58 22.52
CA ASN A 277 10.64 -20.75 21.08
C ASN A 277 9.66 -19.74 20.47
N LYS A 278 9.59 -18.52 21.01
CA LYS A 278 8.73 -17.42 20.51
C LYS A 278 9.52 -16.48 19.57
N VAL A 279 10.24 -17.08 18.66
CA VAL A 279 10.99 -16.42 17.59
C VAL A 279 10.34 -16.82 16.26
N TYR A 280 9.80 -15.85 15.54
CA TYR A 280 8.99 -16.07 14.35
C TYR A 280 9.65 -15.48 13.12
N TYR A 281 9.59 -16.22 12.02
CA TYR A 281 10.06 -15.78 10.69
C TYR A 281 8.85 -15.49 9.83
N MET A 282 8.71 -14.24 9.45
CA MET A 282 7.50 -13.70 8.84
C MET A 282 7.62 -13.65 7.32
N ASP A 283 6.65 -14.21 6.65
CA ASP A 283 6.55 -14.28 5.19
C ASP A 283 6.68 -12.90 4.52
N LYS A 284 7.58 -12.79 3.54
CA LYS A 284 7.86 -11.57 2.80
C LYS A 284 6.58 -10.97 2.16
N ALA A 285 5.75 -11.82 1.55
CA ALA A 285 4.58 -11.37 0.80
C ALA A 285 3.48 -10.77 1.70
N LEU A 286 3.37 -11.26 2.97
CA LEU A 286 2.34 -10.79 3.89
C LEU A 286 2.81 -9.65 4.81
N TYR A 287 4.13 -9.57 5.11
CA TYR A 287 4.61 -8.72 6.20
C TYR A 287 5.72 -7.74 5.83
N ASN A 288 6.32 -7.87 4.63
CA ASN A 288 7.28 -6.93 4.08
C ASN A 288 6.76 -6.19 2.86
N LEU A 289 6.13 -6.91 1.94
CA LEU A 289 5.44 -6.35 0.78
C LEU A 289 4.04 -5.85 1.21
N LYS A 290 3.26 -5.39 0.24
CA LYS A 290 1.87 -5.00 0.48
C LYS A 290 0.96 -6.22 0.25
N PRO A 291 0.27 -6.74 1.28
CA PRO A 291 -0.59 -7.93 1.13
C PRO A 291 -1.76 -7.75 0.16
N ASN A 292 -2.19 -6.51 -0.07
CA ASN A 292 -3.33 -6.15 -0.92
C ASN A 292 -4.60 -6.96 -0.56
N ALA A 293 -5.12 -7.81 -1.44
CA ALA A 293 -6.30 -8.63 -1.14
C ALA A 293 -6.10 -9.65 0.00
N ARG A 294 -4.87 -9.81 0.51
CA ARG A 294 -4.51 -10.76 1.58
C ARG A 294 -4.29 -10.10 2.95
N PHE A 295 -4.66 -8.83 3.12
CA PHE A 295 -4.51 -8.17 4.43
C PHE A 295 -5.23 -8.94 5.55
N ALA A 296 -6.48 -9.37 5.35
CA ALA A 296 -7.19 -10.14 6.37
C ALA A 296 -6.48 -11.45 6.70
N GLU A 297 -5.93 -12.17 5.71
CA GLU A 297 -5.11 -13.37 5.93
C GLU A 297 -3.88 -13.07 6.80
N ALA A 298 -3.21 -11.95 6.54
CA ALA A 298 -2.05 -11.55 7.34
C ALA A 298 -2.43 -11.30 8.82
N TYR A 299 -3.54 -10.61 9.07
CA TYR A 299 -4.06 -10.40 10.42
C TYR A 299 -4.51 -11.69 11.11
N GLU A 300 -5.22 -12.58 10.40
CA GLU A 300 -5.65 -13.88 10.94
C GLU A 300 -4.46 -14.78 11.30
N ASN A 301 -3.40 -14.77 10.50
CA ASN A 301 -2.17 -15.51 10.79
C ASN A 301 -1.41 -14.88 11.97
N LEU A 302 -1.36 -13.55 12.04
CA LEU A 302 -0.72 -12.85 13.16
C LEU A 302 -1.49 -13.06 14.48
N GLU A 303 -2.84 -13.09 14.44
CA GLU A 303 -3.68 -13.44 15.58
C GLU A 303 -3.27 -14.78 16.21
N LYS A 304 -3.09 -15.82 15.38
CA LYS A 304 -2.68 -17.16 15.86
C LYS A 304 -1.32 -17.11 16.55
N ILE A 305 -0.37 -16.44 15.93
CA ILE A 305 0.98 -16.28 16.52
C ILE A 305 0.90 -15.54 17.86
N LEU A 306 0.09 -14.51 17.97
CA LEU A 306 0.01 -13.70 19.18
C LEU A 306 -0.72 -14.41 20.32
N TYR A 307 -1.78 -15.16 20.05
CA TYR A 307 -2.72 -15.61 21.09
C TYR A 307 -2.93 -17.12 21.16
N GLU A 308 -2.54 -17.92 20.17
CA GLU A 308 -2.75 -19.36 20.14
C GLU A 308 -1.45 -20.17 20.31
N GLU A 309 -0.25 -19.56 20.09
CA GLU A 309 1.06 -20.24 20.14
C GLU A 309 1.93 -19.85 21.37
#